data_40f91105e43690440ddb6c7b18b5b0b9
#
_entry.id   40f91105e43690440ddb6c7b18b5b0b9
#
_cell.length_a   1.000
_cell.length_b   1.000
_cell.length_c   1.000
_cell.angle_alpha   90.00
_cell.angle_beta   90.00
_cell.angle_gamma   90.00
#
_symmetry.space_group_name_H-M   'P 1'
#
loop_
_entity.id
_entity.type
_entity.pdbx_description
1 polymer ?
#
loop_
_entity_poly.entity_id
_entity_poly.type
_entity_poly.pdbx_seq_one_letter_code
_entity_poly.pdbx_strand_id
1 'polypeptide(L)'
;MAPSFFGGKMNFLGIDVSTTATKALLMDSHGRVLAVSSVTYPFETPRPLWSEQHPRLWWDGAQKAIRDVLEKSGVAPSAIGGIGLTGQMHGLVLLDTSGQVLRPAILWNDQR
;
A
#
# COMPACT_ATOMS: atom_id res chain seq x y z
N MET A 1 29.23 -8.80 -17.40
CA MET A 1 28.18 -7.97 -16.76
C MET A 1 26.91 -8.06 -17.61
N ALA A 2 25.83 -8.52 -17.00
CA ALA A 2 24.56 -8.59 -17.72
C ALA A 2 24.12 -7.19 -18.12
N PRO A 3 23.63 -6.98 -19.37
CA PRO A 3 23.09 -5.69 -19.73
C PRO A 3 21.89 -5.35 -18.84
N SER A 4 21.83 -4.11 -18.38
CA SER A 4 20.67 -3.62 -17.66
C SER A 4 19.48 -3.55 -18.62
N PHE A 5 18.45 -4.35 -18.37
CA PHE A 5 17.22 -4.30 -19.16
C PHE A 5 16.50 -2.96 -19.06
N PHE A 6 16.85 -2.14 -18.10
CA PHE A 6 16.13 -0.91 -17.76
C PHE A 6 16.94 0.36 -18.04
N GLY A 7 18.07 0.26 -18.74
CA GLY A 7 18.80 1.40 -19.31
C GLY A 7 19.20 2.51 -18.33
N GLY A 8 19.41 2.22 -17.03
CA GLY A 8 19.77 3.22 -16.03
C GLY A 8 19.58 2.74 -14.60
N LYS A 9 19.45 3.70 -13.67
CA LYS A 9 19.22 3.40 -12.27
C LYS A 9 17.86 2.76 -12.07
N MET A 10 17.84 1.55 -11.52
CA MET A 10 16.63 0.85 -11.15
C MET A 10 16.31 1.12 -9.70
N ASN A 11 15.07 1.50 -9.42
CA ASN A 11 14.57 1.72 -8.06
C ASN A 11 13.41 0.78 -7.80
N PHE A 12 13.13 0.54 -6.53
CA PHE A 12 12.09 -0.39 -6.10
C PHE A 12 11.17 0.28 -5.10
N LEU A 13 9.88 -0.02 -5.24
CA LEU A 13 8.85 0.52 -4.37
C LEU A 13 8.30 -0.60 -3.49
N GLY A 14 8.32 -0.40 -2.18
CA GLY A 14 7.67 -1.27 -1.21
C GLY A 14 6.40 -0.61 -0.69
N ILE A 15 5.31 -1.38 -0.60
CA ILE A 15 4.03 -0.90 -0.08
C ILE A 15 3.56 -1.86 1.00
N ASP A 16 3.24 -1.31 2.17
CA ASP A 16 2.68 -2.05 3.30
C ASP A 16 1.31 -1.48 3.65
N VAL A 17 0.25 -2.27 3.43
CA VAL A 17 -1.13 -1.88 3.71
C VAL A 17 -1.55 -2.51 5.04
N SER A 18 -1.36 -1.76 6.10
CA SER A 18 -1.67 -2.21 7.46
C SER A 18 -3.06 -1.75 7.90
N THR A 19 -3.47 -2.13 9.11
CA THR A 19 -4.79 -1.79 9.68
C THR A 19 -4.97 -0.29 9.89
N THR A 20 -3.91 0.42 10.26
CA THR A 20 -4.00 1.84 10.64
C THR A 20 -3.29 2.78 9.67
N ALA A 21 -2.54 2.24 8.72
CA ALA A 21 -1.79 3.06 7.78
C ALA A 21 -1.38 2.26 6.55
N THR A 22 -1.17 2.95 5.46
CA THR A 22 -0.41 2.46 4.32
C THR A 22 0.93 3.18 4.31
N LYS A 23 2.01 2.41 4.18
CA LYS A 23 3.37 2.95 4.10
C LYS A 23 3.96 2.62 2.74
N ALA A 24 4.68 3.57 2.18
CA ALA A 24 5.47 3.37 0.97
C ALA A 24 6.93 3.68 1.26
N LEU A 25 7.81 2.87 0.69
CA LEU A 25 9.25 3.05 0.80
C LEU A 25 9.83 2.93 -0.60
N LEU A 26 10.67 3.89 -0.97
CA LEU A 26 11.39 3.86 -2.24
C LEU A 26 12.86 3.64 -1.95
N MET A 27 13.47 2.66 -2.60
CA MET A 27 14.89 2.38 -2.46
C MET A 27 15.56 2.20 -3.82
N ASP A 28 16.87 2.39 -3.85
CA ASP A 28 17.66 2.12 -5.05
C ASP A 28 18.09 0.65 -5.12
N SER A 29 18.81 0.29 -6.19
CA SER A 29 19.29 -1.09 -6.42
C SER A 29 20.37 -1.54 -5.43
N HIS A 30 20.91 -0.61 -4.64
CA HIS A 30 21.89 -0.91 -3.59
C HIS A 30 21.25 -1.02 -2.20
N GLY A 31 19.91 -0.96 -2.12
CA GLY A 31 19.20 -1.01 -0.85
C GLY A 31 19.17 0.30 -0.07
N ARG A 32 19.61 1.41 -0.69
CA ARG A 32 19.54 2.71 -0.04
C ARG A 32 18.13 3.26 -0.09
N VAL A 33 17.59 3.63 1.07
CA VAL A 33 16.25 4.23 1.17
C VAL A 33 16.30 5.68 0.70
N LEU A 34 15.50 5.98 -0.32
CA LEU A 34 15.44 7.32 -0.92
C LEU A 34 14.31 8.16 -0.33
N ALA A 35 13.19 7.55 0.00
CA ALA A 35 12.05 8.22 0.61
C ALA A 35 11.13 7.23 1.29
N VAL A 36 10.42 7.69 2.32
CA VAL A 36 9.37 6.94 3.02
C VAL A 36 8.18 7.85 3.22
N SER A 37 6.99 7.31 3.09
CA SER A 37 5.73 8.01 3.39
C SER A 37 4.78 7.08 4.14
N SER A 38 3.95 7.67 4.98
CA SER A 38 2.92 6.94 5.72
C SER A 38 1.62 7.74 5.66
N VAL A 39 0.53 7.07 5.29
CA VAL A 39 -0.81 7.65 5.27
C VAL A 39 -1.66 6.88 6.26
N THR A 40 -2.11 7.56 7.30
CA THR A 40 -2.94 6.95 8.34
C THR A 40 -4.42 7.01 7.96
N TYR A 41 -5.17 6.06 8.45
CA TYR A 41 -6.62 6.02 8.31
C TYR A 41 -7.24 5.29 9.50
N PRO A 42 -8.49 5.64 9.87
CA PRO A 42 -9.17 4.98 10.98
C PRO A 42 -9.75 3.63 10.56
N PHE A 43 -10.02 2.80 11.55
CA PHE A 43 -10.96 1.70 11.40
C PHE A 43 -12.14 1.90 12.34
N GLU A 44 -13.25 1.25 12.07
CA GLU A 44 -14.50 1.46 12.80
C GLU A 44 -14.84 0.26 13.68
N THR A 45 -15.45 0.55 14.81
CA THR A 45 -15.97 -0.45 15.75
C THR A 45 -17.47 -0.20 15.94
N PRO A 46 -18.31 -0.53 14.92
CA PRO A 46 -19.73 -0.16 14.94
C PRO A 46 -20.53 -0.87 16.05
N ARG A 47 -20.02 -1.97 16.57
CA ARG A 47 -20.56 -2.69 17.71
C ARG A 47 -19.42 -3.24 18.56
N PRO A 48 -19.67 -3.58 19.84
CA PRO A 48 -18.65 -4.23 20.66
C PRO A 48 -18.06 -5.46 19.96
N LEU A 49 -16.74 -5.63 19.98
CA LEU A 49 -15.97 -6.71 19.37
C LEU A 49 -15.97 -6.71 17.84
N TRP A 50 -16.63 -5.75 17.20
CA TRP A 50 -16.60 -5.60 15.74
C TRP A 50 -15.46 -4.68 15.34
N SER A 51 -14.82 -5.02 14.22
CA SER A 51 -13.78 -4.19 13.63
C SER A 51 -13.92 -4.21 12.11
N GLU A 52 -14.17 -3.03 11.54
CA GLU A 52 -14.47 -2.88 10.11
C GLU A 52 -13.69 -1.73 9.51
N GLN A 53 -13.44 -1.81 8.19
CA GLN A 53 -12.75 -0.75 7.47
C GLN A 53 -13.14 -0.80 6.00
N HIS A 54 -13.40 0.36 5.39
CA HIS A 54 -13.73 0.40 3.98
C HIS A 54 -12.45 0.20 3.14
N PRO A 55 -12.41 -0.76 2.21
CA PRO A 55 -11.23 -1.02 1.39
C PRO A 55 -10.73 0.17 0.59
N ARG A 56 -11.59 1.14 0.30
CA ARG A 56 -11.21 2.35 -0.40
C ARG A 56 -10.12 3.15 0.34
N LEU A 57 -10.11 3.08 1.67
CA LEU A 57 -9.08 3.74 2.46
C LEU A 57 -7.69 3.20 2.11
N TRP A 58 -7.58 1.90 1.86
CA TRP A 58 -6.32 1.26 1.48
C TRP A 58 -5.85 1.75 0.11
N TRP A 59 -6.76 1.82 -0.84
CA TRP A 59 -6.45 2.28 -2.19
C TRP A 59 -6.05 3.75 -2.21
N ASP A 60 -6.83 4.60 -1.58
CA ASP A 60 -6.54 6.04 -1.49
C ASP A 60 -5.23 6.28 -0.74
N GLY A 61 -5.01 5.56 0.37
CA GLY A 61 -3.79 5.64 1.14
C GLY A 61 -2.56 5.19 0.34
N ALA A 62 -2.68 4.11 -0.41
CA ALA A 62 -1.60 3.62 -1.26
C ALA A 62 -1.24 4.63 -2.35
N GLN A 63 -2.23 5.18 -3.05
CA GLN A 63 -2.00 6.19 -4.07
C GLN A 63 -1.28 7.42 -3.50
N LYS A 64 -1.74 7.91 -2.36
CA LYS A 64 -1.14 9.07 -1.71
C LYS A 64 0.30 8.79 -1.26
N ALA A 65 0.53 7.66 -0.61
CA ALA A 65 1.86 7.29 -0.14
C ALA A 65 2.86 7.13 -1.30
N ILE A 66 2.43 6.55 -2.41
CA ILE A 66 3.25 6.41 -3.61
C ILE A 66 3.60 7.78 -4.19
N ARG A 67 2.62 8.66 -4.35
CA ARG A 67 2.87 10.02 -4.85
C ARG A 67 3.85 10.76 -3.94
N ASP A 68 3.67 10.65 -2.64
CA ASP A 68 4.53 11.32 -1.66
C ASP A 68 6.00 10.89 -1.79
N VAL A 69 6.28 9.59 -1.93
CA VAL A 69 7.67 9.12 -2.06
C VAL A 69 8.28 9.49 -3.41
N LEU A 70 7.49 9.53 -4.47
CA LEU A 70 7.97 10.00 -5.77
C LEU A 70 8.32 11.49 -5.73
N GLU A 71 7.48 12.31 -5.12
CA GLU A 71 7.75 13.74 -4.96
C GLU A 71 8.98 14.00 -4.08
N LYS A 72 9.05 13.34 -2.92
CA LYS A 72 10.17 13.51 -1.99
C LYS A 72 11.51 13.09 -2.59
N SER A 73 11.52 12.02 -3.37
CA SER A 73 12.74 11.47 -3.94
C SER A 73 13.15 12.12 -5.26
N GLY A 74 12.20 12.71 -5.98
CA GLY A 74 12.44 13.19 -7.34
C GLY A 74 12.59 12.07 -8.37
N VAL A 75 12.36 10.81 -7.99
CA VAL A 75 12.48 9.67 -8.90
C VAL A 75 11.29 9.64 -9.85
N ALA A 76 11.57 9.49 -11.15
CA ALA A 76 10.52 9.37 -12.16
C ALA A 76 9.83 8.00 -12.05
N PRO A 77 8.51 7.92 -12.25
CA PRO A 77 7.80 6.64 -12.24
C PRO A 77 8.40 5.59 -13.19
N SER A 78 8.94 6.03 -14.33
CA SER A 78 9.59 5.14 -15.30
C SER A 78 10.88 4.50 -14.78
N ALA A 79 11.44 5.02 -13.69
CA ALA A 79 12.64 4.46 -13.05
C ALA A 79 12.31 3.42 -11.99
N ILE A 80 11.04 3.08 -11.79
CA ILE A 80 10.61 2.02 -10.88
C ILE A 80 10.67 0.69 -11.63
N GLY A 81 11.56 -0.20 -11.19
CA GLY A 81 11.77 -1.51 -11.81
C GLY A 81 10.95 -2.63 -11.20
N GLY A 82 10.38 -2.41 -10.02
CA GLY A 82 9.55 -3.43 -9.36
C GLY A 82 8.83 -2.87 -8.15
N ILE A 83 7.74 -3.54 -7.78
CA ILE A 83 6.91 -3.20 -6.63
C ILE A 83 6.76 -4.45 -5.76
N GLY A 84 7.08 -4.31 -4.47
CA GLY A 84 6.78 -5.31 -3.46
C GLY A 84 5.58 -4.88 -2.64
N LEU A 85 4.69 -5.81 -2.35
CA LEU A 85 3.46 -5.54 -1.62
C LEU A 85 3.33 -6.45 -0.42
N THR A 86 3.01 -5.88 0.72
CA THR A 86 2.60 -6.62 1.91
C THR A 86 1.40 -5.92 2.54
N GLY A 87 0.72 -6.61 3.44
CA GLY A 87 -0.44 -6.04 4.11
C GLY A 87 -1.00 -6.94 5.19
N GLN A 88 -2.06 -6.47 5.84
CA GLN A 88 -2.77 -7.25 6.85
C GLN A 88 -3.41 -8.50 6.25
N MET A 89 -3.48 -9.55 7.04
CA MET A 89 -4.04 -10.84 6.64
C MET A 89 -5.44 -11.03 7.23
N HIS A 90 -6.17 -12.04 6.74
CA HIS A 90 -7.43 -12.51 7.30
C HIS A 90 -8.59 -11.52 7.27
N GLY A 91 -8.47 -10.43 6.52
CA GLY A 91 -9.59 -9.52 6.28
C GLY A 91 -10.56 -10.11 5.25
N LEU A 92 -11.87 -9.92 5.48
CA LEU A 92 -12.89 -10.35 4.54
C LEU A 92 -13.37 -9.16 3.71
N VAL A 93 -13.09 -9.18 2.41
CA VAL A 93 -13.55 -8.19 1.44
C VAL A 93 -14.54 -8.86 0.50
N LEU A 94 -15.74 -8.29 0.40
CA LEU A 94 -16.79 -8.78 -0.49
C LEU A 94 -17.00 -7.82 -1.66
N LEU A 95 -16.95 -8.37 -2.86
CA LEU A 95 -17.16 -7.62 -4.10
C LEU A 95 -18.36 -8.19 -4.86
N ASP A 96 -19.04 -7.33 -5.63
CA ASP A 96 -20.04 -7.79 -6.58
C ASP A 96 -19.40 -8.27 -7.90
N THR A 97 -20.23 -8.67 -8.86
CA THR A 97 -19.75 -9.18 -10.15
C THR A 97 -19.02 -8.14 -10.99
N SER A 98 -19.20 -6.85 -10.72
CA SER A 98 -18.49 -5.75 -11.39
C SER A 98 -17.28 -5.26 -10.61
N GLY A 99 -16.92 -5.90 -9.50
CA GLY A 99 -15.78 -5.56 -8.70
C GLY A 99 -16.02 -4.43 -7.69
N GLN A 100 -17.28 -4.05 -7.46
CA GLN A 100 -17.61 -3.03 -6.47
C GLN A 100 -17.65 -3.61 -5.06
N VAL A 101 -17.17 -2.85 -4.09
CA VAL A 101 -17.20 -3.23 -2.67
C VAL A 101 -18.63 -3.24 -2.18
N LEU A 102 -19.10 -4.38 -1.66
CA LEU A 102 -20.47 -4.53 -1.16
C LEU A 102 -20.67 -3.93 0.23
N ARG A 103 -19.63 -3.96 1.06
CA ARG A 103 -19.69 -3.49 2.44
C ARG A 103 -18.29 -3.23 2.97
N PRO A 104 -18.14 -2.56 4.14
CA PRO A 104 -16.84 -2.47 4.80
C PRO A 104 -16.25 -3.86 5.06
N ALA A 105 -14.94 -3.98 4.92
CA ALA A 105 -14.24 -5.23 5.19
C ALA A 105 -14.29 -5.57 6.68
N ILE A 106 -14.48 -6.84 6.99
CA ILE A 106 -14.35 -7.35 8.37
C ILE A 106 -12.87 -7.64 8.60
N LEU A 107 -12.29 -6.96 9.58
CA LEU A 107 -10.85 -7.04 9.82
C LEU A 107 -10.46 -8.26 10.65
N TRP A 108 -9.17 -8.55 10.66
CA TRP A 108 -8.59 -9.70 11.38
C TRP A 108 -8.83 -9.68 12.89
N ASN A 109 -8.97 -8.48 13.46
CA ASN A 109 -9.21 -8.30 14.91
C ASN A 109 -10.69 -8.21 15.27
N ASP A 110 -11.60 -8.45 14.34
CA ASP A 110 -13.04 -8.57 14.58
C ASP A 110 -13.32 -9.88 15.32
N GLN A 111 -14.19 -9.84 16.34
CA GLN A 111 -14.51 -10.99 17.18
C GLN A 111 -16.03 -11.25 17.24
N ARG A 112 -16.77 -10.85 16.20
CA ARG A 112 -18.21 -11.06 16.15
C ARG A 112 -18.63 -12.53 16.13
#